data_0ee1e826d02c9864bb889c41a381b489
#
_entry.id   0ee1e826d02c9864bb889c41a381b489
#
_cell.length_a   1.000
_cell.length_b   1.000
_cell.length_c   1.000
_cell.angle_alpha   90.00
_cell.angle_beta   90.00
_cell.angle_gamma   90.00
#
_symmetry.space_group_name_H-M   'P 1'
#
loop_
_entity.id
_entity.type
_entity.pdbx_description
1 polymer ?
#
loop_
_entity_poly.entity_id
_entity_poly.type
_entity_poly.pdbx_seq_one_letter_code
_entity_poly.pdbx_strand_id
1 'polypeptide(L)'
;ETTVTVRAQDDNTGHSRIKLGTVMLNLTAGGAQCSVTVSQSPATATQTMLLYMPGRDLLNFYKQNIDGVLKAVDANVPGDGRILVCYQPNTHSQAEMYEAYFNAEKQAAAFTLLKSYDDFAAADPACVQRMLSDVAALAPAQHYGIIVGCHGKAWVPADHGALSYLAR
;
A
#
# COMPACT_ATOMS: atom_id res chain seq x y z
N GLU A 1 -33.72 -24.48 14.22
CA GLU A 1 -32.68 -23.43 14.05
C GLU A 1 -31.42 -24.08 13.50
N THR A 2 -30.86 -23.55 12.40
CA THR A 2 -29.65 -24.06 11.79
C THR A 2 -28.58 -22.98 11.84
N THR A 3 -27.43 -23.29 12.39
CA THR A 3 -26.30 -22.38 12.47
C THR A 3 -25.29 -22.71 11.39
N VAL A 4 -24.85 -21.70 10.63
CA VAL A 4 -23.75 -21.80 9.67
C VAL A 4 -22.58 -21.02 10.21
N THR A 5 -21.42 -21.68 10.38
CA THR A 5 -20.19 -21.05 10.82
C THR A 5 -19.30 -20.76 9.62
N VAL A 6 -18.92 -19.50 9.43
CA VAL A 6 -17.97 -19.07 8.41
C VAL A 6 -16.65 -18.74 9.11
N ARG A 7 -15.54 -19.32 8.62
CA ARG A 7 -14.21 -19.09 9.16
C ARG A 7 -13.29 -18.64 8.03
N ALA A 8 -12.53 -17.55 8.23
CA ALA A 8 -11.45 -17.18 7.33
C ALA A 8 -10.34 -18.26 7.39
N GLN A 9 -9.75 -18.57 6.25
CA GLN A 9 -8.60 -19.49 6.16
C GLN A 9 -7.26 -18.79 6.45
N ASP A 10 -7.25 -17.47 6.37
CA ASP A 10 -6.06 -16.62 6.53
C ASP A 10 -6.44 -15.43 7.39
N ASP A 11 -5.66 -15.11 8.38
CA ASP A 11 -5.86 -13.95 9.25
C ASP A 11 -5.42 -12.64 8.60
N ASN A 12 -4.79 -12.72 7.43
CA ASN A 12 -4.38 -11.58 6.62
C ASN A 12 -3.34 -10.70 7.32
N THR A 13 -2.46 -11.30 8.09
CA THR A 13 -1.39 -10.63 8.85
C THR A 13 -0.01 -10.92 8.27
N GLY A 14 0.94 -10.08 8.68
CA GLY A 14 2.37 -10.35 8.59
C GLY A 14 2.92 -10.35 7.18
N HIS A 15 3.77 -11.30 6.96
CA HIS A 15 4.60 -11.48 5.77
C HIS A 15 3.81 -11.81 4.50
N SER A 16 2.60 -12.34 4.63
CA SER A 16 1.74 -12.72 3.51
C SER A 16 1.01 -11.52 2.90
N ARG A 17 0.59 -11.70 1.64
CA ARG A 17 -0.16 -10.69 0.89
C ARG A 17 -1.47 -10.30 1.57
N ILE A 18 -1.81 -9.01 1.56
CA ILE A 18 -3.14 -8.52 1.91
C ILE A 18 -4.18 -9.14 0.98
N LYS A 19 -5.18 -9.79 1.56
CA LYS A 19 -6.31 -10.37 0.84
C LYS A 19 -7.56 -9.60 1.20
N LEU A 20 -8.02 -8.78 0.27
CA LEU A 20 -9.31 -8.11 0.36
C LEU A 20 -10.33 -8.95 -0.39
N GLY A 21 -11.41 -9.31 0.26
CA GLY A 21 -12.41 -10.14 -0.37
C GLY A 21 -13.81 -9.92 0.21
N THR A 22 -14.79 -10.03 -0.66
CA THR A 22 -16.21 -10.08 -0.30
C THR A 22 -16.80 -11.32 -0.95
N VAL A 23 -17.41 -12.16 -0.14
CA VAL A 23 -18.09 -13.38 -0.60
C VAL A 23 -19.56 -13.27 -0.26
N MET A 24 -20.41 -13.55 -1.24
CA MET A 24 -21.85 -13.69 -1.01
C MET A 24 -22.17 -15.18 -0.79
N LEU A 25 -22.67 -15.50 0.38
CA LEU A 25 -23.15 -16.84 0.71
C LEU A 25 -24.64 -16.89 0.47
N ASN A 26 -25.09 -17.76 -0.44
CA ASN A 26 -26.49 -18.04 -0.68
C ASN A 26 -26.87 -19.30 0.11
N LEU A 27 -27.78 -19.15 1.06
CA LEU A 27 -28.23 -20.20 1.93
C LEU A 27 -29.66 -20.58 1.53
N THR A 28 -29.94 -21.87 1.37
CA THR A 28 -31.26 -22.39 1.03
C THR A 28 -31.67 -23.45 2.04
N ALA A 29 -32.85 -23.31 2.64
CA ALA A 29 -33.38 -24.28 3.57
C ALA A 29 -34.92 -24.33 3.45
N GLY A 30 -35.49 -25.50 3.20
CA GLY A 30 -36.93 -25.70 3.15
C GLY A 30 -37.69 -24.81 2.14
N GLY A 31 -37.05 -24.43 1.01
CA GLY A 31 -37.59 -23.50 0.03
C GLY A 31 -37.40 -22.01 0.35
N ALA A 32 -36.91 -21.66 1.52
CA ALA A 32 -36.50 -20.30 1.85
C ALA A 32 -35.06 -20.05 1.41
N GLN A 33 -34.79 -18.85 0.91
CA GLN A 33 -33.46 -18.42 0.51
C GLN A 33 -33.03 -17.16 1.29
N CYS A 34 -31.75 -17.10 1.65
CA CYS A 34 -31.15 -15.97 2.30
C CYS A 34 -29.75 -15.76 1.73
N SER A 35 -29.34 -14.50 1.53
CA SER A 35 -28.00 -14.14 1.11
C SER A 35 -27.30 -13.36 2.21
N VAL A 36 -26.07 -13.76 2.55
CA VAL A 36 -25.22 -13.09 3.53
C VAL A 36 -23.93 -12.66 2.84
N THR A 37 -23.60 -11.40 2.95
CA THR A 37 -22.30 -10.87 2.48
C THR A 37 -21.30 -10.94 3.60
N VAL A 38 -20.18 -11.62 3.34
CA VAL A 38 -19.02 -11.70 4.26
C VAL A 38 -17.86 -10.94 3.64
N SER A 39 -17.35 -9.95 4.35
CA SER A 39 -16.18 -9.18 3.94
C SER A 39 -15.01 -9.49 4.88
N GLN A 40 -13.86 -9.74 4.29
CA GLN A 40 -12.61 -9.89 5.04
C GLN A 40 -11.83 -8.57 4.99
N SER A 41 -11.50 -8.03 6.15
CA SER A 41 -10.60 -6.90 6.31
C SER A 41 -9.20 -7.38 6.68
N PRO A 42 -8.14 -6.61 6.36
CA PRO A 42 -6.80 -6.91 6.83
C PRO A 42 -6.75 -6.87 8.36
N ALA A 43 -6.00 -7.77 8.97
CA ALA A 43 -5.71 -7.68 10.39
C ALA A 43 -4.74 -6.50 10.66
N THR A 44 -4.82 -5.96 11.87
CA THR A 44 -3.93 -4.86 12.29
C THR A 44 -2.51 -5.40 12.49
N ALA A 45 -1.57 -4.91 11.68
CA ALA A 45 -0.16 -5.22 11.81
C ALA A 45 0.50 -4.45 12.96
N THR A 46 1.70 -4.81 13.38
CA THR A 46 2.47 -4.03 14.35
C THR A 46 2.88 -2.68 13.75
N GLN A 47 3.29 -2.68 12.48
CA GLN A 47 3.67 -1.46 11.78
C GLN A 47 3.35 -1.55 10.29
N THR A 48 3.05 -0.40 9.70
CA THR A 48 2.98 -0.22 8.25
C THR A 48 3.93 0.91 7.85
N MET A 49 4.87 0.58 6.96
CA MET A 49 5.81 1.54 6.39
C MET A 49 5.36 1.89 4.97
N LEU A 50 5.16 3.18 4.70
CA LEU A 50 4.88 3.70 3.37
C LEU A 50 6.14 4.34 2.77
N LEU A 51 6.57 3.86 1.60
CA LEU A 51 7.50 4.56 0.74
C LEU A 51 6.70 5.39 -0.26
N TYR A 52 6.67 6.69 -0.05
CA TYR A 52 6.00 7.64 -0.93
C TYR A 52 7.02 8.29 -1.88
N MET A 53 6.92 7.99 -3.18
CA MET A 53 7.91 8.32 -4.21
C MET A 53 7.26 9.12 -5.36
N PRO A 54 6.97 10.42 -5.16
CA PRO A 54 6.23 11.22 -6.13
C PRO A 54 7.05 11.78 -7.29
N GLY A 55 8.36 11.65 -7.27
CA GLY A 55 9.25 12.26 -8.27
C GLY A 55 9.48 11.38 -9.49
N ARG A 56 8.88 11.69 -10.64
CA ARG A 56 9.04 10.94 -11.90
C ARG A 56 10.47 10.90 -12.44
N ASP A 57 11.17 11.98 -12.32
CA ASP A 57 12.57 12.14 -12.74
C ASP A 57 13.56 11.35 -11.86
N LEU A 58 13.10 10.86 -10.72
CA LEU A 58 13.87 10.00 -9.81
C LEU A 58 13.63 8.50 -10.01
N LEU A 59 12.88 8.07 -11.03
CA LEU A 59 12.51 6.66 -11.22
C LEU A 59 13.69 5.68 -11.21
N ASN A 60 14.85 6.08 -11.74
CA ASN A 60 16.04 5.22 -11.72
C ASN A 60 16.59 5.00 -10.30
N PHE A 61 16.47 6.00 -9.43
CA PHE A 61 16.84 5.86 -8.01
C PHE A 61 15.80 5.05 -7.24
N TYR A 62 14.51 5.22 -7.57
CA TYR A 62 13.44 4.44 -6.96
C TYR A 62 13.56 2.95 -7.23
N LYS A 63 14.06 2.54 -8.40
CA LYS A 63 14.33 1.13 -8.69
C LYS A 63 15.26 0.50 -7.65
N GLN A 64 16.32 1.20 -7.24
CA GLN A 64 17.24 0.71 -6.21
C GLN A 64 16.54 0.56 -4.85
N ASN A 65 15.67 1.51 -4.50
CA ASN A 65 14.88 1.44 -3.26
C ASN A 65 13.87 0.28 -3.32
N ILE A 66 13.22 0.08 -4.46
CA ILE A 66 12.28 -1.02 -4.71
C ILE A 66 12.98 -2.37 -4.59
N ASP A 67 14.17 -2.52 -5.19
CA ASP A 67 14.99 -3.72 -5.06
C ASP A 67 15.42 -3.96 -3.60
N GLY A 68 15.70 -2.89 -2.86
CA GLY A 68 15.98 -2.96 -1.43
C GLY A 68 14.80 -3.45 -0.61
N VAL A 69 13.59 -2.98 -0.95
CA VAL A 69 12.33 -3.44 -0.32
C VAL A 69 12.11 -4.93 -0.56
N LEU A 70 12.27 -5.40 -1.80
CA LEU A 70 12.11 -6.83 -2.11
C LEU A 70 13.10 -7.69 -1.33
N LYS A 71 14.37 -7.28 -1.26
CA LYS A 71 15.39 -7.99 -0.45
C LYS A 71 15.03 -8.02 1.04
N ALA A 72 14.49 -6.93 1.58
CA ALA A 72 14.05 -6.88 2.98
C ALA A 72 12.87 -7.84 3.24
N VAL A 73 11.93 -7.93 2.29
CA VAL A 73 10.81 -8.87 2.38
C VAL A 73 11.28 -10.31 2.26
N ASP A 74 12.19 -10.62 1.34
CA ASP A 74 12.79 -11.97 1.20
C ASP A 74 13.51 -12.41 2.49
N ALA A 75 14.17 -11.47 3.15
CA ALA A 75 14.85 -11.72 4.44
C ALA A 75 13.90 -11.68 5.66
N ASN A 76 12.60 -11.53 5.46
CA ASN A 76 11.57 -11.39 6.50
C ASN A 76 11.87 -10.26 7.52
N VAL A 77 12.51 -9.18 7.08
CA VAL A 77 12.80 -8.02 7.94
C VAL A 77 11.53 -7.36 8.48
N PRO A 78 10.43 -7.23 7.70
CA PRO A 78 9.21 -6.65 8.22
C PRO A 78 8.53 -7.48 9.34
N GLY A 79 8.81 -8.79 9.45
CA GLY A 79 8.12 -9.68 10.37
C GLY A 79 6.60 -9.68 10.11
N ASP A 80 5.82 -9.25 11.09
CA ASP A 80 4.36 -9.04 10.97
C ASP A 80 3.99 -7.61 10.52
N GLY A 81 4.98 -6.79 10.19
CA GLY A 81 4.80 -5.48 9.60
C GLY A 81 4.49 -5.55 8.11
N ARG A 82 4.08 -4.41 7.54
CA ARG A 82 3.76 -4.27 6.11
C ARG A 82 4.57 -3.15 5.48
N ILE A 83 4.90 -3.33 4.21
CA ILE A 83 5.57 -2.31 3.41
C ILE A 83 4.69 -1.99 2.20
N LEU A 84 4.30 -0.73 2.10
CA LEU A 84 3.60 -0.18 0.95
C LEU A 84 4.51 0.76 0.17
N VAL A 85 4.35 0.78 -1.14
CA VAL A 85 5.06 1.68 -2.04
C VAL A 85 4.02 2.43 -2.87
N CYS A 86 4.02 3.75 -2.79
CA CYS A 86 3.20 4.61 -3.63
C CYS A 86 4.10 5.45 -4.53
N TYR A 87 3.95 5.33 -5.85
CA TYR A 87 4.77 6.05 -6.81
C TYR A 87 3.96 6.46 -8.05
N GLN A 88 4.52 7.39 -8.84
CA GLN A 88 3.93 7.85 -10.09
C GLN A 88 4.66 7.23 -11.28
N PRO A 89 4.05 6.24 -11.98
CA PRO A 89 4.78 5.47 -13.00
C PRO A 89 5.01 6.25 -14.30
N ASN A 90 4.01 6.94 -14.82
CA ASN A 90 4.05 7.46 -16.19
C ASN A 90 3.62 8.93 -16.35
N THR A 91 2.69 9.42 -15.55
CA THR A 91 2.09 10.76 -15.69
C THR A 91 2.10 11.52 -14.38
N HIS A 92 1.92 12.84 -14.43
CA HIS A 92 1.84 13.66 -13.22
C HIS A 92 0.54 13.49 -12.45
N SER A 93 -0.49 12.95 -13.08
CA SER A 93 -1.83 12.79 -12.49
C SER A 93 -2.17 11.37 -12.08
N GLN A 94 -1.28 10.42 -12.29
CA GLN A 94 -1.51 9.02 -11.92
C GLN A 94 -0.51 8.58 -10.85
N ALA A 95 -1.00 7.85 -9.86
CA ALA A 95 -0.17 7.19 -8.88
C ALA A 95 -0.69 5.78 -8.63
N GLU A 96 0.19 4.89 -8.22
CA GLU A 96 -0.12 3.50 -7.91
C GLU A 96 0.44 3.14 -6.55
N MET A 97 -0.38 2.46 -5.76
CA MET A 97 0.00 1.93 -4.45
C MET A 97 0.13 0.43 -4.52
N TYR A 98 1.28 -0.07 -4.15
CA TYR A 98 1.63 -1.49 -4.11
C TYR A 98 1.93 -1.94 -2.69
N GLU A 99 1.64 -3.19 -2.41
CA GLU A 99 2.18 -3.92 -1.26
C GLU A 99 3.36 -4.77 -1.71
N ALA A 100 4.44 -4.72 -0.92
CA ALA A 100 5.53 -5.68 -1.02
C ALA A 100 5.26 -6.83 -0.05
N TYR A 101 5.20 -8.06 -0.55
CA TYR A 101 4.88 -9.25 0.23
C TYR A 101 5.72 -10.46 -0.21
N PHE A 102 5.83 -11.46 0.65
CA PHE A 102 6.46 -12.72 0.28
C PHE A 102 5.44 -13.64 -0.42
N ASN A 103 5.77 -14.03 -1.64
CA ASN A 103 4.96 -14.99 -2.40
C ASN A 103 5.44 -16.41 -2.10
N ALA A 104 4.68 -17.14 -1.29
CA ALA A 104 5.02 -18.48 -0.87
C ALA A 104 5.08 -19.50 -2.03
N GLU A 105 4.30 -19.29 -3.10
CA GLU A 105 4.33 -20.18 -4.27
C GLU A 105 5.62 -19.99 -5.09
N LYS A 106 6.08 -18.75 -5.20
CA LYS A 106 7.31 -18.40 -5.94
C LYS A 106 8.56 -18.44 -5.07
N GLN A 107 8.40 -18.57 -3.75
CA GLN A 107 9.48 -18.49 -2.76
C GLN A 107 10.33 -17.21 -2.93
N ALA A 108 9.66 -16.09 -3.18
CA ALA A 108 10.31 -14.80 -3.43
C ALA A 108 9.39 -13.64 -3.09
N ALA A 109 9.98 -12.51 -2.75
CA ALA A 109 9.25 -11.24 -2.60
C ALA A 109 8.62 -10.81 -3.93
N ALA A 110 7.47 -10.19 -3.83
CA ALA A 110 6.70 -9.70 -4.97
C ALA A 110 5.94 -8.43 -4.60
N PHE A 111 5.52 -7.70 -5.63
CA PHE A 111 4.58 -6.60 -5.49
C PHE A 111 3.19 -7.01 -5.96
N THR A 112 2.17 -6.50 -5.28
CA THR A 112 0.79 -6.53 -5.76
C THR A 112 0.20 -5.14 -5.73
N LEU A 113 -0.48 -4.77 -6.81
CA LEU A 113 -1.22 -3.50 -6.88
C LEU A 113 -2.40 -3.54 -5.92
N LEU A 114 -2.48 -2.57 -5.01
CA LEU A 114 -3.60 -2.39 -4.09
C LEU A 114 -4.58 -1.35 -4.59
N LYS A 115 -4.07 -0.24 -5.14
CA LYS A 115 -4.90 0.88 -5.58
C LYS A 115 -4.21 1.71 -6.66
N SER A 116 -5.01 2.19 -7.62
CA SER A 116 -4.62 3.18 -8.61
C SER A 116 -5.34 4.51 -8.34
N TYR A 117 -4.66 5.60 -8.65
CA TYR A 117 -5.17 6.97 -8.54
C TYR A 117 -5.02 7.64 -9.91
N ASP A 118 -6.14 7.92 -10.57
CA ASP A 118 -6.14 8.51 -11.92
C ASP A 118 -5.98 10.03 -11.88
N ASP A 119 -6.38 10.66 -10.78
CA ASP A 119 -6.24 12.11 -10.55
C ASP A 119 -5.48 12.34 -9.24
N PHE A 120 -4.15 12.39 -9.36
CA PHE A 120 -3.25 12.48 -8.22
C PHE A 120 -2.19 13.57 -8.45
N ALA A 121 -2.34 14.67 -7.73
CA ALA A 121 -1.32 15.70 -7.62
C ALA A 121 -0.45 15.47 -6.37
N ALA A 122 0.80 15.09 -6.58
CA ALA A 122 1.69 14.63 -5.51
C ALA A 122 1.96 15.67 -4.41
N ALA A 123 1.84 16.96 -4.72
CA ALA A 123 2.03 18.06 -3.77
C ALA A 123 0.70 18.61 -3.23
N ASP A 124 -0.44 18.11 -3.70
CA ASP A 124 -1.75 18.53 -3.19
C ASP A 124 -2.06 17.87 -1.86
N PRO A 125 -2.28 18.64 -0.78
CA PRO A 125 -2.60 18.09 0.54
C PRO A 125 -3.82 17.15 0.53
N ALA A 126 -4.84 17.43 -0.28
CA ALA A 126 -6.02 16.59 -0.37
C ALA A 126 -5.71 15.21 -0.98
N CYS A 127 -4.87 15.17 -2.02
CA CYS A 127 -4.41 13.93 -2.62
C CYS A 127 -3.56 13.10 -1.64
N VAL A 128 -2.65 13.75 -0.93
CA VAL A 128 -1.81 13.09 0.09
C VAL A 128 -2.68 12.57 1.24
N GLN A 129 -3.62 13.37 1.74
CA GLN A 129 -4.55 12.94 2.80
C GLN A 129 -5.37 11.72 2.37
N ARG A 130 -5.91 11.72 1.15
CA ARG A 130 -6.65 10.58 0.59
C ARG A 130 -5.77 9.33 0.55
N MET A 131 -4.54 9.45 0.04
CA MET A 131 -3.58 8.36 0.00
C MET A 131 -3.26 7.80 1.39
N LEU A 132 -3.02 8.66 2.38
CA LEU A 132 -2.75 8.23 3.75
C LEU A 132 -3.97 7.56 4.41
N SER A 133 -5.18 8.03 4.11
CA SER A 133 -6.43 7.38 4.54
C SER A 133 -6.57 5.99 3.94
N ASP A 134 -6.21 5.83 2.66
CA ASP A 134 -6.20 4.53 2.00
C ASP A 134 -5.14 3.59 2.60
N VAL A 135 -3.96 4.09 2.95
CA VAL A 135 -2.94 3.30 3.67
C VAL A 135 -3.51 2.76 4.98
N ALA A 136 -4.16 3.61 5.77
CA ALA A 136 -4.75 3.20 7.04
C ALA A 136 -5.88 2.16 6.86
N ALA A 137 -6.66 2.28 5.80
CA ALA A 137 -7.76 1.36 5.51
C ALA A 137 -7.27 0.01 4.93
N LEU A 138 -6.29 0.04 4.02
CA LEU A 138 -5.78 -1.15 3.33
C LEU A 138 -4.76 -1.92 4.15
N ALA A 139 -3.98 -1.24 4.98
CA ALA A 139 -2.92 -1.81 5.81
C ALA A 139 -2.97 -1.25 7.24
N PRO A 140 -4.03 -1.54 8.00
CA PRO A 140 -4.17 -1.06 9.37
C PRO A 140 -3.01 -1.56 10.23
N ALA A 141 -2.47 -0.67 11.07
CA ALA A 141 -1.36 -0.98 11.96
C ALA A 141 -1.42 -0.20 13.27
N GLN A 142 -0.68 -0.66 14.27
CA GLN A 142 -0.49 0.05 15.54
C GLN A 142 0.39 1.29 15.35
N HIS A 143 1.36 1.21 14.43
CA HIS A 143 2.31 2.27 14.12
C HIS A 143 2.44 2.46 12.62
N TYR A 144 2.60 3.71 12.19
CA TYR A 144 2.83 4.06 10.80
C TYR A 144 4.13 4.82 10.66
N GLY A 145 4.90 4.48 9.62
CA GLY A 145 6.07 5.21 9.18
C GLY A 145 5.92 5.65 7.72
N ILE A 146 6.50 6.78 7.36
CA ILE A 146 6.54 7.26 6.00
C ILE A 146 7.97 7.67 5.62
N ILE A 147 8.41 7.21 4.46
CA ILE A 147 9.64 7.65 3.81
C ILE A 147 9.23 8.38 2.54
N VAL A 148 9.60 9.66 2.43
CA VAL A 148 9.29 10.47 1.26
C VAL A 148 10.54 10.55 0.38
N GLY A 149 10.44 9.99 -0.82
CA GLY A 149 11.48 10.05 -1.85
C GLY A 149 11.18 11.16 -2.85
N CYS A 150 11.81 12.32 -2.71
CA CYS A 150 11.65 13.45 -3.62
C CYS A 150 12.95 14.27 -3.68
N HIS A 151 13.01 15.21 -4.63
CA HIS A 151 14.07 16.23 -4.60
C HIS A 151 13.93 17.09 -3.35
N GLY A 152 14.95 17.08 -2.51
CA GLY A 152 15.07 18.00 -1.39
C GLY A 152 15.48 19.39 -1.91
N LYS A 153 14.60 20.37 -1.79
CA LYS A 153 14.95 21.78 -2.08
C LYS A 153 15.50 22.53 -0.86
N ALA A 154 15.95 21.81 0.15
CA ALA A 154 16.33 22.37 1.45
C ALA A 154 15.20 23.26 2.06
N TRP A 155 15.50 24.02 3.09
CA TRP A 155 14.56 24.91 3.76
C TRP A 155 14.48 26.29 3.05
N VAL A 156 14.38 26.30 1.73
CA VAL A 156 14.29 27.55 0.97
C VAL A 156 12.83 27.93 0.82
N PRO A 157 12.41 29.15 1.24
CA PRO A 157 11.05 29.63 0.99
C PRO A 157 10.69 29.58 -0.49
N ALA A 158 9.43 29.29 -0.79
CA ALA A 158 8.96 29.08 -2.16
C ALA A 158 9.09 30.32 -3.07
N ASP A 159 9.19 31.48 -2.49
CA ASP A 159 9.33 32.80 -3.15
C ASP A 159 10.77 33.18 -3.52
N HIS A 160 11.76 32.52 -2.93
CA HIS A 160 13.13 32.68 -3.38
C HIS A 160 13.35 31.76 -4.58
N GLY A 161 13.42 32.36 -5.77
CA GLY A 161 13.68 31.64 -7.02
C GLY A 161 14.87 30.66 -6.87
N ALA A 162 14.54 29.42 -6.53
CA ALA A 162 15.49 28.37 -6.14
C ALA A 162 16.46 27.97 -7.25
N LEU A 163 16.35 28.56 -8.43
CA LEU A 163 17.21 28.32 -9.58
C LEU A 163 18.54 29.08 -9.54
N SER A 164 18.66 30.10 -8.72
CA SER A 164 19.90 30.91 -8.67
C SER A 164 21.04 30.25 -7.89
N TYR A 165 20.77 29.25 -7.07
CA TYR A 165 21.79 28.53 -6.29
C TYR A 165 22.40 27.32 -6.97
N LEU A 166 21.74 26.79 -8.02
CA LEU A 166 22.25 25.65 -8.80
C LEU A 166 23.08 26.06 -10.01
N ALA A 167 23.26 27.35 -10.26
CA ALA A 167 24.03 27.90 -11.38
C ALA A 167 25.42 28.42 -10.99
N ARG A 168 25.99 27.94 -9.86
CA ARG A 168 27.35 28.23 -9.49
C ARG A 168 28.19 26.99 -9.33
#